data_89a1b2b58a10151d485429f47afab923
#
_entry.id   89a1b2b58a10151d485429f47afab923
#
_cell.length_a   1.000
_cell.length_b   1.000
_cell.length_c   1.000
_cell.angle_alpha   90.00
_cell.angle_beta   90.00
_cell.angle_gamma   90.00
#
_symmetry.space_group_name_H-M   'P 1'
#
loop_
_entity.id
_entity.type
_entity.pdbx_description
1 polymer ?
#
loop_
_entity_poly.entity_id
_entity_poly.type
_entity_poly.pdbx_seq_one_letter_code
_entity_poly.pdbx_strand_id
1 'polypeptide(L)'
;MPNPDAYIALISSLPGSERLFVAKQPPLSRLRLDRRLTALTPEDARVLKVLEHALNWGDYDIGVTDAQAIGRCNEALHDILQPTLRKMLIERMDLRTVVAALRLRKQGVSPPAGSFGMGRWARHIPANWNDPSFRLEGPMPWIKEAQQLLDAADPLGLERLLLSVSHKQLKRHAARHYFDLEAVVIYVLIWNIFDRWAQSNAQEAAKRFAHLAQQAMANVADINFDGANA
;
A
#
# COMPACT_ATOMS: atom_id res chain seq x y z
N MET A 1 -5.00 20.54 -25.34
CA MET A 1 -5.07 19.07 -25.39
C MET A 1 -3.70 18.52 -25.04
N PRO A 2 -3.60 17.48 -24.20
CA PRO A 2 -2.30 16.85 -23.95
C PRO A 2 -1.74 16.33 -25.26
N ASN A 3 -0.44 16.57 -25.47
CA ASN A 3 0.26 16.06 -26.64
C ASN A 3 0.39 14.53 -26.49
N PRO A 4 -0.25 13.69 -27.33
CA PRO A 4 -0.15 12.24 -27.20
C PRO A 4 1.31 11.74 -27.29
N ASP A 5 2.16 12.44 -28.03
CA ASP A 5 3.57 12.08 -28.16
C ASP A 5 4.35 12.25 -26.84
N ALA A 6 3.92 13.16 -25.96
CA ALA A 6 4.53 13.33 -24.64
C ALA A 6 4.34 12.10 -23.74
N TYR A 7 3.16 11.50 -23.78
CA TYR A 7 2.90 10.26 -23.01
C TYR A 7 3.66 9.06 -23.57
N ILE A 8 3.79 8.97 -24.91
CA ILE A 8 4.59 7.92 -25.57
C ILE A 8 6.05 8.05 -25.12
N ALA A 9 6.62 9.23 -25.20
CA ALA A 9 8.01 9.47 -24.78
C ALA A 9 8.20 9.20 -23.28
N LEU A 10 7.29 9.68 -22.44
CA LEU A 10 7.34 9.48 -20.99
C LEU A 10 7.31 7.99 -20.64
N ILE A 11 6.28 7.27 -21.08
CA ILE A 11 6.09 5.83 -20.74
C ILE A 11 7.25 5.00 -21.29
N SER A 12 7.70 5.26 -22.52
CA SER A 12 8.84 4.54 -23.11
C SER A 12 10.16 4.79 -22.37
N SER A 13 10.27 5.89 -21.64
CA SER A 13 11.44 6.19 -20.81
C SER A 13 11.45 5.47 -19.47
N LEU A 14 10.30 4.97 -19.02
CA LEU A 14 10.15 4.33 -17.71
C LEU A 14 10.60 2.86 -17.77
N PRO A 15 11.50 2.41 -16.87
CA PRO A 15 11.96 1.03 -16.86
C PRO A 15 10.82 0.10 -16.44
N GLY A 16 10.79 -1.12 -16.97
CA GLY A 16 9.87 -2.17 -16.55
C GLY A 16 10.03 -2.49 -15.08
N SER A 17 8.94 -2.88 -14.43
CA SER A 17 8.97 -3.38 -13.05
C SER A 17 9.29 -4.87 -13.03
N GLU A 18 10.23 -5.27 -12.18
CA GLU A 18 10.51 -6.67 -11.86
C GLU A 18 9.37 -7.33 -11.05
N ARG A 19 9.59 -8.56 -10.61
CA ARG A 19 8.66 -9.24 -9.69
C ARG A 19 8.68 -8.56 -8.32
N LEU A 20 7.51 -8.18 -7.83
CA LEU A 20 7.33 -7.31 -6.65
C LEU A 20 8.20 -7.73 -5.46
N PHE A 21 8.20 -8.96 -5.03
CA PHE A 21 8.92 -9.36 -3.81
C PHE A 21 10.35 -9.85 -4.03
N VAL A 22 10.83 -9.82 -5.27
CA VAL A 22 12.21 -10.17 -5.64
C VAL A 22 13.08 -8.92 -5.72
N ALA A 23 12.50 -7.81 -6.14
CA ALA A 23 13.20 -6.53 -6.22
C ALA A 23 13.59 -6.02 -4.82
N LYS A 24 14.87 -5.68 -4.64
CA LYS A 24 15.39 -5.08 -3.41
C LYS A 24 15.17 -3.57 -3.34
N GLN A 25 14.95 -2.94 -4.49
CA GLN A 25 14.76 -1.51 -4.65
C GLN A 25 13.75 -1.23 -5.77
N PRO A 26 13.11 -0.04 -5.78
CA PRO A 26 12.30 0.39 -6.90
C PRO A 26 13.10 0.43 -8.22
N PRO A 27 12.44 0.31 -9.39
CA PRO A 27 13.13 0.26 -10.70
C PRO A 27 13.97 1.50 -11.03
N LEU A 28 13.69 2.62 -10.39
CA LEU A 28 14.49 3.86 -10.43
C LEU A 28 14.29 4.66 -9.13
N SER A 29 15.23 5.58 -8.82
CA SER A 29 15.07 6.45 -7.65
C SER A 29 13.93 7.44 -7.82
N ARG A 30 13.34 7.90 -6.71
CA ARG A 30 12.25 8.91 -6.72
C ARG A 30 12.66 10.16 -7.49
N LEU A 31 13.86 10.68 -7.28
CA LEU A 31 14.37 11.86 -8.00
C LEU A 31 14.37 11.68 -9.53
N ARG A 32 14.75 10.49 -10.01
CA ARG A 32 14.73 10.18 -11.45
C ARG A 32 13.31 10.02 -11.98
N LEU A 33 12.40 9.48 -11.18
CA LEU A 33 10.98 9.40 -11.52
C LEU A 33 10.40 10.82 -11.64
N ASP A 34 10.58 11.66 -10.62
CA ASP A 34 10.07 13.04 -10.61
C ASP A 34 10.57 13.87 -11.80
N ARG A 35 11.85 13.73 -12.17
CA ARG A 35 12.39 14.37 -13.37
C ARG A 35 11.68 13.96 -14.66
N ARG A 36 11.24 12.71 -14.78
CA ARG A 36 10.46 12.25 -15.94
C ARG A 36 9.03 12.76 -15.91
N LEU A 37 8.44 12.80 -14.72
CA LEU A 37 7.09 13.30 -14.51
C LEU A 37 6.94 14.81 -14.80
N THR A 38 8.03 15.58 -14.93
CA THR A 38 7.97 16.99 -15.40
C THR A 38 7.43 17.11 -16.82
N ALA A 39 7.36 16.03 -17.60
CA ALA A 39 6.72 16.00 -18.91
C ALA A 39 5.18 16.06 -18.86
N LEU A 40 4.57 15.85 -17.69
CA LEU A 40 3.13 15.97 -17.50
C LEU A 40 2.67 17.42 -17.61
N THR A 41 1.44 17.61 -18.08
CA THR A 41 0.79 18.94 -18.00
C THR A 41 0.59 19.33 -16.52
N PRO A 42 0.49 20.61 -16.19
CA PRO A 42 0.21 21.03 -14.80
C PRO A 42 -1.07 20.43 -14.24
N GLU A 43 -2.10 20.21 -15.06
CA GLU A 43 -3.36 19.57 -14.68
C GLU A 43 -3.15 18.08 -14.35
N ASP A 44 -2.49 17.34 -15.21
CA ASP A 44 -2.21 15.91 -15.01
C ASP A 44 -1.27 15.67 -13.82
N ALA A 45 -0.27 16.54 -13.64
CA ALA A 45 0.60 16.50 -12.47
C ALA A 45 -0.18 16.74 -11.16
N ARG A 46 -1.20 17.63 -11.19
CA ARG A 46 -2.09 17.83 -10.05
C ARG A 46 -2.93 16.59 -9.75
N VAL A 47 -3.53 15.97 -10.77
CA VAL A 47 -4.29 14.73 -10.63
C VAL A 47 -3.42 13.62 -10.04
N LEU A 48 -2.21 13.43 -10.56
CA LEU A 48 -1.25 12.45 -10.04
C LEU A 48 -0.94 12.72 -8.56
N LYS A 49 -0.64 13.96 -8.19
CA LYS A 49 -0.32 14.34 -6.80
C LYS A 49 -1.48 14.10 -5.84
N VAL A 50 -2.71 14.41 -6.24
CA VAL A 50 -3.93 14.14 -5.46
C VAL A 50 -4.09 12.65 -5.23
N LEU A 51 -3.89 11.83 -6.27
CA LEU A 51 -3.97 10.36 -6.15
C LEU A 51 -2.85 9.78 -5.30
N GLU A 52 -1.61 10.22 -5.48
CA GLU A 52 -0.50 9.77 -4.64
C GLU A 52 -0.80 10.07 -3.17
N HIS A 53 -1.24 11.29 -2.86
CA HIS A 53 -1.59 11.67 -1.49
C HIS A 53 -2.74 10.83 -0.91
N ALA A 54 -3.80 10.60 -1.69
CA ALA A 54 -4.95 9.80 -1.25
C ALA A 54 -4.64 8.30 -1.11
N LEU A 55 -3.70 7.78 -1.89
CA LEU A 55 -3.37 6.35 -1.98
C LEU A 55 -2.06 5.97 -1.30
N ASN A 56 -1.28 6.93 -0.78
CA ASN A 56 0.01 6.67 -0.15
C ASN A 56 -0.13 5.75 1.07
N TRP A 57 0.76 4.79 1.17
CA TRP A 57 0.83 3.87 2.31
C TRP A 57 1.52 4.51 3.53
N GLY A 58 2.37 5.50 3.31
CA GLY A 58 3.19 6.13 4.33
C GLY A 58 2.56 7.31 5.06
N ASP A 59 1.61 8.02 4.43
CA ASP A 59 0.98 9.21 5.00
C ASP A 59 -0.06 8.92 6.10
N TYR A 60 -0.22 7.65 6.45
CA TYR A 60 -1.05 7.24 7.60
C TYR A 60 -0.21 7.14 8.87
N ASP A 61 0.56 8.18 9.11
CA ASP A 61 1.26 8.36 10.37
C ASP A 61 0.29 8.34 11.56
N ILE A 62 0.85 7.98 12.71
CA ILE A 62 0.25 7.85 14.05
C ILE A 62 -0.52 9.14 14.46
N GLY A 63 -1.37 9.67 13.65
CA GLY A 63 -2.12 10.91 13.93
C GLY A 63 -3.26 11.17 12.96
N VAL A 64 -3.34 10.45 11.85
CA VAL A 64 -4.43 10.64 10.89
C VAL A 64 -5.62 9.77 11.29
N THR A 65 -6.71 10.40 11.68
CA THR A 65 -7.96 9.71 12.00
C THR A 65 -8.61 9.12 10.73
N ASP A 66 -9.41 8.06 10.90
CA ASP A 66 -10.18 7.48 9.80
C ASP A 66 -11.09 8.52 9.11
N ALA A 67 -11.64 9.47 9.87
CA ALA A 67 -12.44 10.55 9.33
C ALA A 67 -11.64 11.47 8.38
N GLN A 68 -10.40 11.80 8.74
CA GLN A 68 -9.51 12.59 7.89
C GLN A 68 -9.12 11.83 6.62
N ALA A 69 -8.85 10.54 6.72
CA ALA A 69 -8.56 9.69 5.56
C ALA A 69 -9.76 9.61 4.60
N ILE A 70 -10.97 9.45 5.13
CA ILE A 70 -12.22 9.46 4.37
C ILE A 70 -12.43 10.83 3.71
N GLY A 71 -12.19 11.94 4.43
CA GLY A 71 -12.27 13.29 3.89
C GLY A 71 -11.38 13.48 2.68
N ARG A 72 -10.09 13.16 2.79
CA ARG A 72 -9.12 13.25 1.67
C ARG A 72 -9.56 12.44 0.45
N CYS A 73 -10.11 11.25 0.67
CA CYS A 73 -10.57 10.41 -0.43
C CYS A 73 -11.84 10.95 -1.11
N ASN A 74 -12.74 11.56 -0.35
CA ASN A 74 -13.92 12.23 -0.91
C ASN A 74 -13.53 13.45 -1.74
N GLU A 75 -12.57 14.27 -1.27
CA GLU A 75 -12.00 15.38 -2.01
C GLU A 75 -11.35 14.90 -3.31
N ALA A 76 -10.51 13.86 -3.24
CA ALA A 76 -9.89 13.26 -4.42
C ALA A 76 -10.93 12.71 -5.41
N LEU A 77 -12.02 12.08 -4.93
CA LEU A 77 -13.12 11.64 -5.80
C LEU A 77 -13.90 12.78 -6.43
N HIS A 78 -13.94 13.94 -5.82
CA HIS A 78 -14.56 15.13 -6.40
C HIS A 78 -13.69 15.68 -7.54
N ASP A 79 -12.39 15.77 -7.32
CA ASP A 79 -11.45 16.41 -8.24
C ASP A 79 -11.06 15.54 -9.45
N ILE A 80 -11.12 14.20 -9.31
CA ILE A 80 -10.70 13.26 -10.35
C ILE A 80 -11.90 12.91 -11.24
N LEU A 81 -11.81 13.24 -12.51
CA LEU A 81 -12.87 12.99 -13.48
C LEU A 81 -12.69 11.64 -14.21
N GLN A 82 -11.48 11.13 -14.33
CA GLN A 82 -11.15 9.90 -15.07
C GLN A 82 -11.76 8.67 -14.38
N PRO A 83 -12.62 7.90 -15.08
CA PRO A 83 -13.35 6.79 -14.45
C PRO A 83 -12.45 5.69 -13.90
N THR A 84 -11.33 5.38 -14.59
CA THR A 84 -10.36 4.38 -14.16
C THR A 84 -9.67 4.79 -12.86
N LEU A 85 -9.23 6.06 -12.76
CA LEU A 85 -8.56 6.59 -11.56
C LEU A 85 -9.52 6.62 -10.35
N ARG A 86 -10.76 7.02 -10.56
CA ARG A 86 -11.82 6.97 -9.54
C ARG A 86 -12.04 5.53 -9.05
N LYS A 87 -12.10 4.57 -9.97
CA LYS A 87 -12.28 3.15 -9.63
C LYS A 87 -11.12 2.64 -8.79
N MET A 88 -9.88 2.97 -9.15
CA MET A 88 -8.69 2.59 -8.39
C MET A 88 -8.73 3.15 -6.96
N LEU A 89 -9.15 4.41 -6.79
CA LEU A 89 -9.33 5.02 -5.48
C LEU A 89 -10.39 4.28 -4.64
N ILE A 90 -11.54 3.97 -5.22
CA ILE A 90 -12.61 3.21 -4.54
C ILE A 90 -12.13 1.81 -4.15
N GLU A 91 -11.46 1.08 -5.04
CA GLU A 91 -10.91 -0.26 -4.74
C GLU A 91 -9.90 -0.21 -3.59
N ARG A 92 -9.12 0.85 -3.50
CA ARG A 92 -8.19 1.07 -2.39
C ARG A 92 -8.92 1.33 -1.07
N MET A 93 -9.99 2.12 -1.11
CA MET A 93 -10.81 2.39 0.08
C MET A 93 -11.54 1.14 0.54
N ASP A 94 -12.05 0.32 -0.37
CA ASP A 94 -12.63 -0.98 -0.07
C ASP A 94 -11.64 -1.86 0.72
N LEU A 95 -10.40 -1.98 0.23
CA LEU A 95 -9.35 -2.77 0.88
C LEU A 95 -9.07 -2.26 2.29
N ARG A 96 -8.92 -0.94 2.48
CA ARG A 96 -8.68 -0.33 3.79
C ARG A 96 -9.83 -0.57 4.76
N THR A 97 -11.05 -0.34 4.30
CA THR A 97 -12.27 -0.51 5.11
C THR A 97 -12.39 -1.95 5.61
N VAL A 98 -12.13 -2.93 4.75
CA VAL A 98 -12.15 -4.35 5.16
C VAL A 98 -11.05 -4.66 6.17
N VAL A 99 -9.83 -4.19 5.96
CA VAL A 99 -8.71 -4.43 6.90
C VAL A 99 -8.96 -3.76 8.25
N ALA A 100 -9.49 -2.54 8.25
CA ALA A 100 -9.87 -1.86 9.48
C ALA A 100 -10.98 -2.62 10.24
N ALA A 101 -12.00 -3.12 9.53
CA ALA A 101 -13.06 -3.92 10.12
C ALA A 101 -12.54 -5.23 10.73
N LEU A 102 -11.63 -5.94 10.03
CA LEU A 102 -11.00 -7.15 10.56
C LEU A 102 -10.22 -6.87 11.84
N ARG A 103 -9.48 -5.76 11.90
CA ARG A 103 -8.73 -5.34 13.11
C ARG A 103 -9.64 -5.02 14.27
N LEU A 104 -10.70 -4.22 14.05
CA LEU A 104 -11.67 -3.89 15.09
C LEU A 104 -12.38 -5.13 15.64
N ARG A 105 -12.79 -6.05 14.76
CA ARG A 105 -13.41 -7.30 15.18
C ARG A 105 -12.45 -8.15 16.01
N LYS A 106 -11.18 -8.25 15.62
CA LYS A 106 -10.15 -8.94 16.43
C LYS A 106 -10.01 -8.33 17.83
N GLN A 107 -10.18 -7.02 17.95
CA GLN A 107 -10.17 -6.30 19.24
C GLN A 107 -11.46 -6.50 20.05
N GLY A 108 -12.44 -7.24 19.56
CA GLY A 108 -13.71 -7.46 20.22
C GLY A 108 -14.69 -6.28 20.14
N VAL A 109 -14.45 -5.32 19.24
CA VAL A 109 -15.33 -4.17 19.05
C VAL A 109 -16.66 -4.61 18.42
N SER A 110 -17.76 -4.11 18.97
CA SER A 110 -19.11 -4.35 18.44
C SER A 110 -19.30 -3.78 17.05
N PRO A 111 -20.24 -4.32 16.24
CA PRO A 111 -20.51 -3.82 14.90
C PRO A 111 -20.84 -2.32 14.93
N PRO A 112 -20.22 -1.51 14.05
CA PRO A 112 -20.55 -0.10 13.94
C PRO A 112 -22.01 0.11 13.51
N ALA A 113 -22.65 1.14 14.02
CA ALA A 113 -24.01 1.49 13.60
C ALA A 113 -24.01 2.10 12.19
N GLY A 114 -24.89 1.61 11.32
CA GLY A 114 -25.15 2.17 9.98
C GLY A 114 -24.06 1.83 8.97
N SER A 115 -23.10 2.74 8.70
CA SER A 115 -22.01 2.53 7.75
C SER A 115 -20.65 2.63 8.44
N PHE A 116 -19.67 1.86 7.93
CA PHE A 116 -18.31 1.83 8.45
C PHE A 116 -17.30 2.04 7.33
N GLY A 117 -16.39 2.98 7.51
CA GLY A 117 -15.34 3.27 6.54
C GLY A 117 -15.87 3.92 5.27
N MET A 118 -15.24 3.61 4.15
CA MET A 118 -15.55 4.17 2.84
C MET A 118 -15.50 3.09 1.76
N GLY A 119 -16.18 3.34 0.65
CA GLY A 119 -16.20 2.45 -0.52
C GLY A 119 -17.53 1.67 -0.62
N ARG A 120 -17.53 0.66 -1.47
CA ARG A 120 -18.74 -0.10 -1.84
C ARG A 120 -19.31 -0.93 -0.68
N TRP A 121 -18.47 -1.30 0.28
CA TRP A 121 -18.79 -2.26 1.33
C TRP A 121 -19.09 -1.64 2.68
N ALA A 122 -19.11 -0.30 2.76
CA ALA A 122 -19.27 0.44 4.00
C ALA A 122 -20.55 0.11 4.78
N ARG A 123 -21.65 -0.23 4.09
CA ARG A 123 -22.93 -0.67 4.71
C ARG A 123 -23.01 -2.19 4.84
N HIS A 124 -22.35 -2.90 3.93
CA HIS A 124 -22.39 -4.36 3.89
C HIS A 124 -21.63 -4.99 5.08
N ILE A 125 -20.48 -4.42 5.43
CA ILE A 125 -19.62 -4.94 6.50
C ILE A 125 -20.32 -4.94 7.88
N PRO A 126 -20.92 -3.83 8.36
CA PRO A 126 -21.66 -3.86 9.62
C PRO A 126 -22.83 -4.84 9.63
N ALA A 127 -23.56 -4.96 8.53
CA ALA A 127 -24.69 -5.88 8.39
C ALA A 127 -24.28 -7.37 8.44
N ASN A 128 -23.00 -7.68 8.15
CA ASN A 128 -22.46 -9.03 8.15
C ASN A 128 -21.32 -9.21 9.18
N TRP A 129 -21.30 -8.43 10.23
CA TRP A 129 -20.20 -8.36 11.21
C TRP A 129 -19.84 -9.70 11.86
N ASN A 130 -20.84 -10.54 12.10
CA ASN A 130 -20.66 -11.85 12.73
C ASN A 130 -20.08 -12.91 11.79
N ASP A 131 -20.09 -12.67 10.47
CA ASP A 131 -19.46 -13.57 9.52
C ASP A 131 -17.95 -13.33 9.48
N PRO A 132 -17.11 -14.37 9.54
CA PRO A 132 -15.63 -14.22 9.54
C PRO A 132 -15.07 -13.40 8.39
N SER A 133 -15.66 -13.49 7.24
CA SER A 133 -15.24 -12.79 6.00
C SER A 133 -16.18 -11.65 5.62
N PHE A 134 -17.11 -11.28 6.49
CA PHE A 134 -18.21 -10.34 6.19
C PHE A 134 -18.99 -10.73 4.92
N ARG A 135 -19.02 -12.02 4.56
CA ARG A 135 -19.57 -12.55 3.27
C ARG A 135 -18.94 -11.92 2.03
N LEU A 136 -17.67 -11.54 2.09
CA LEU A 136 -16.92 -10.91 0.99
C LEU A 136 -15.91 -11.85 0.31
N GLU A 137 -15.96 -13.15 0.54
CA GLU A 137 -15.00 -14.12 -0.01
C GLU A 137 -14.98 -14.13 -1.55
N GLY A 138 -16.12 -13.98 -2.19
CA GLY A 138 -16.21 -13.94 -3.65
C GLY A 138 -15.51 -12.73 -4.25
N PRO A 139 -15.87 -11.47 -3.88
CA PRO A 139 -15.23 -10.29 -4.40
C PRO A 139 -13.82 -10.04 -3.83
N MET A 140 -13.50 -10.62 -2.66
CA MET A 140 -12.23 -10.42 -1.95
C MET A 140 -11.66 -11.75 -1.43
N PRO A 141 -11.17 -12.64 -2.29
CA PRO A 141 -10.70 -13.98 -1.89
C PRO A 141 -9.52 -13.95 -0.90
N TRP A 142 -8.82 -12.82 -0.79
CA TRP A 142 -7.70 -12.61 0.13
C TRP A 142 -8.13 -12.39 1.60
N ILE A 143 -9.43 -12.19 1.88
CA ILE A 143 -9.90 -11.78 3.21
C ILE A 143 -9.63 -12.85 4.28
N LYS A 144 -9.73 -14.14 3.95
CA LYS A 144 -9.42 -15.24 4.86
C LYS A 144 -7.94 -15.28 5.23
N GLU A 145 -7.06 -15.09 4.27
CA GLU A 145 -5.62 -15.02 4.50
C GLU A 145 -5.27 -13.80 5.37
N ALA A 146 -5.89 -12.65 5.10
CA ALA A 146 -5.69 -11.45 5.93
C ALA A 146 -6.12 -11.68 7.38
N GLN A 147 -7.22 -12.38 7.60
CA GLN A 147 -7.67 -12.73 8.94
C GLN A 147 -6.67 -13.66 9.64
N GLN A 148 -6.22 -14.72 8.97
CA GLN A 148 -5.23 -15.66 9.53
C GLN A 148 -3.94 -14.95 9.93
N LEU A 149 -3.43 -14.04 9.09
CA LEU A 149 -2.24 -13.25 9.38
C LEU A 149 -2.44 -12.28 10.55
N LEU A 150 -3.64 -11.68 10.65
CA LEU A 150 -4.00 -10.88 11.81
C LEU A 150 -4.04 -11.74 13.09
N ASP A 151 -4.66 -12.91 13.06
CA ASP A 151 -4.78 -13.81 14.21
C ASP A 151 -3.41 -14.32 14.67
N ALA A 152 -2.53 -14.63 13.72
CA ALA A 152 -1.13 -15.00 13.96
C ALA A 152 -0.24 -13.84 14.44
N ALA A 153 -0.76 -12.60 14.51
CA ALA A 153 0.01 -11.39 14.79
C ALA A 153 1.24 -11.22 13.87
N ASP A 154 1.06 -11.54 12.56
CA ASP A 154 2.08 -11.38 11.53
C ASP A 154 1.84 -10.10 10.71
N PRO A 155 2.36 -8.93 11.15
CA PRO A 155 2.18 -7.67 10.45
C PRO A 155 2.91 -7.63 9.09
N LEU A 156 4.06 -8.30 8.97
CA LEU A 156 4.84 -8.32 7.73
C LEU A 156 4.14 -9.17 6.67
N GLY A 157 3.63 -10.34 7.05
CA GLY A 157 2.82 -11.19 6.18
C GLY A 157 1.57 -10.46 5.69
N LEU A 158 0.87 -9.77 6.60
CA LEU A 158 -0.30 -8.97 6.25
C LEU A 158 0.06 -7.83 5.27
N GLU A 159 1.14 -7.07 5.52
CA GLU A 159 1.60 -6.02 4.62
C GLU A 159 1.92 -6.59 3.23
N ARG A 160 2.65 -7.70 3.17
CA ARG A 160 2.97 -8.38 1.92
C ARG A 160 1.73 -8.81 1.15
N LEU A 161 0.73 -9.37 1.83
CA LEU A 161 -0.55 -9.73 1.22
C LEU A 161 -1.23 -8.50 0.62
N LEU A 162 -1.36 -7.41 1.38
CA LEU A 162 -2.03 -6.19 0.95
C LEU A 162 -1.32 -5.50 -0.23
N LEU A 163 0.01 -5.47 -0.22
CA LEU A 163 0.81 -4.98 -1.35
C LEU A 163 0.60 -5.84 -2.60
N SER A 164 0.56 -7.19 -2.43
CA SER A 164 0.27 -8.12 -3.54
C SER A 164 -1.12 -7.90 -4.14
N VAL A 165 -2.13 -7.76 -3.30
CA VAL A 165 -3.52 -7.48 -3.73
C VAL A 165 -3.57 -6.18 -4.51
N SER A 166 -3.00 -5.10 -3.96
CA SER A 166 -2.98 -3.79 -4.63
C SER A 166 -2.22 -3.81 -5.94
N HIS A 167 -1.06 -4.47 -5.99
CA HIS A 167 -0.28 -4.63 -7.21
C HIS A 167 -1.08 -5.37 -8.30
N LYS A 168 -1.76 -6.49 -7.94
CA LYS A 168 -2.62 -7.23 -8.87
C LYS A 168 -3.79 -6.39 -9.39
N GLN A 169 -4.38 -5.54 -8.54
CA GLN A 169 -5.45 -4.61 -8.95
C GLN A 169 -4.92 -3.59 -9.96
N LEU A 170 -3.79 -2.94 -9.68
CA LEU A 170 -3.16 -1.98 -10.59
C LEU A 170 -2.77 -2.62 -11.94
N LYS A 171 -2.21 -3.84 -11.92
CA LYS A 171 -1.89 -4.58 -13.16
C LYS A 171 -3.11 -4.89 -14.02
N ARG A 172 -4.27 -5.15 -13.42
CA ARG A 172 -5.53 -5.33 -14.17
C ARG A 172 -5.98 -4.05 -14.87
N HIS A 173 -5.78 -2.89 -14.22
CA HIS A 173 -6.04 -1.59 -14.86
C HIS A 173 -5.00 -1.30 -15.95
N ALA A 174 -3.72 -1.57 -15.71
CA ALA A 174 -2.63 -1.37 -16.68
C ALA A 174 -2.86 -2.09 -18.02
N ALA A 175 -3.56 -3.21 -18.03
CA ALA A 175 -3.85 -3.95 -19.26
C ALA A 175 -4.75 -3.19 -20.27
N ARG A 176 -5.30 -2.05 -19.89
CA ARG A 176 -6.21 -1.24 -20.72
C ARG A 176 -5.69 0.16 -21.02
N HIS A 177 -4.52 0.51 -20.49
CA HIS A 177 -3.92 1.84 -20.59
C HIS A 177 -2.46 1.72 -21.01
N TYR A 178 -2.05 2.44 -22.04
CA TYR A 178 -0.71 2.32 -22.63
C TYR A 178 0.05 3.66 -22.67
N PHE A 179 -0.55 4.69 -23.26
CA PHE A 179 0.09 6.00 -23.50
C PHE A 179 -0.86 7.14 -23.12
N ASP A 180 -1.43 7.04 -21.92
CA ASP A 180 -2.37 7.99 -21.35
C ASP A 180 -1.97 8.35 -19.91
N LEU A 181 -2.67 9.29 -19.30
CA LEU A 181 -2.45 9.69 -17.91
C LEU A 181 -2.59 8.50 -16.96
N GLU A 182 -3.59 7.66 -17.19
CA GLU A 182 -3.86 6.47 -16.37
C GLU A 182 -2.66 5.52 -16.36
N ALA A 183 -1.99 5.30 -17.48
CA ALA A 183 -0.78 4.47 -17.55
C ALA A 183 0.34 5.05 -16.69
N VAL A 184 0.55 6.36 -16.73
CA VAL A 184 1.56 7.05 -15.90
C VAL A 184 1.21 6.92 -14.43
N VAL A 185 -0.04 7.20 -14.05
CA VAL A 185 -0.52 7.08 -12.66
C VAL A 185 -0.34 5.65 -12.15
N ILE A 186 -0.75 4.65 -12.94
CA ILE A 186 -0.61 3.24 -12.56
C ILE A 186 0.87 2.89 -12.36
N TYR A 187 1.76 3.37 -13.23
CA TYR A 187 3.20 3.15 -13.07
C TYR A 187 3.71 3.73 -11.75
N VAL A 188 3.36 4.98 -11.43
CA VAL A 188 3.78 5.64 -10.18
C VAL A 188 3.23 4.91 -8.96
N LEU A 189 1.97 4.48 -8.98
CA LEU A 189 1.38 3.72 -7.88
C LEU A 189 2.02 2.34 -7.70
N ILE A 190 2.41 1.67 -8.78
CA ILE A 190 3.18 0.43 -8.72
C ILE A 190 4.58 0.72 -8.14
N TRP A 191 5.23 1.80 -8.59
CA TRP A 191 6.51 2.24 -8.05
C TRP A 191 6.44 2.48 -6.53
N ASN A 192 5.38 3.14 -6.03
CA ASN A 192 5.15 3.37 -4.61
C ASN A 192 4.98 2.05 -3.82
N ILE A 193 4.41 1.00 -4.44
CA ILE A 193 4.34 -0.33 -3.82
C ILE A 193 5.74 -0.95 -3.68
N PHE A 194 6.59 -0.84 -4.70
CA PHE A 194 7.98 -1.32 -4.63
C PHE A 194 8.80 -0.58 -3.58
N ASP A 195 8.65 0.74 -3.53
CA ASP A 195 9.33 1.59 -2.55
C ASP A 195 8.91 1.23 -1.12
N ARG A 196 7.61 1.08 -0.89
CA ARG A 196 7.07 0.65 0.41
C ARG A 196 7.62 -0.70 0.84
N TRP A 197 7.64 -1.67 -0.07
CA TRP A 197 8.20 -3.00 0.22
C TRP A 197 9.69 -2.94 0.53
N ALA A 198 10.46 -2.17 -0.23
CA ALA A 198 11.89 -1.99 0.00
C ALA A 198 12.18 -1.38 1.38
N GLN A 199 11.41 -0.38 1.79
CA GLN A 199 11.52 0.26 3.11
C GLN A 199 11.17 -0.72 4.24
N SER A 200 10.06 -1.46 4.14
CA SER A 200 9.66 -2.45 5.14
C SER A 200 10.70 -3.55 5.30
N ASN A 201 11.23 -4.04 4.20
CA ASN A 201 12.27 -5.07 4.21
C ASN A 201 13.59 -4.57 4.81
N ALA A 202 13.98 -3.34 4.53
CA ALA A 202 15.18 -2.72 5.11
C ALA A 202 15.03 -2.50 6.62
N GLN A 203 13.87 -2.06 7.10
CA GLN A 203 13.59 -1.90 8.52
C GLN A 203 13.64 -3.24 9.27
N GLU A 204 13.07 -4.29 8.69
CA GLU A 204 13.11 -5.62 9.29
C GLU A 204 14.53 -6.19 9.33
N ALA A 205 15.31 -6.00 8.27
CA ALA A 205 16.71 -6.39 8.24
C ALA A 205 17.54 -5.65 9.30
N ALA A 206 17.31 -4.34 9.49
CA ALA A 206 17.97 -3.56 10.53
C ALA A 206 17.62 -4.03 11.95
N LYS A 207 16.35 -4.37 12.21
CA LYS A 207 15.92 -4.92 13.52
C LYS A 207 16.59 -6.27 13.79
N ARG A 208 16.65 -7.16 12.81
CA ARG A 208 17.32 -8.46 12.93
C ARG A 208 18.81 -8.30 13.19
N PHE A 209 19.47 -7.38 12.48
CA PHE A 209 20.87 -7.08 12.69
C PHE A 209 21.13 -6.55 14.11
N ALA A 210 20.32 -5.59 14.58
CA ALA A 210 20.44 -5.06 15.94
C ALA A 210 20.26 -6.16 17.01
N HIS A 211 19.28 -7.06 16.82
CA HIS A 211 19.05 -8.19 17.72
C HIS A 211 20.24 -9.16 17.75
N LEU A 212 20.78 -9.53 16.60
CA LEU A 212 21.97 -10.40 16.49
C LEU A 212 23.20 -9.75 17.12
N ALA A 213 23.39 -8.45 16.92
CA ALA A 213 24.49 -7.70 17.54
C ALA A 213 24.36 -7.69 19.07
N GLN A 214 23.16 -7.49 19.61
CA GLN A 214 22.91 -7.57 21.05
C GLN A 214 23.18 -8.97 21.61
N GLN A 215 22.73 -10.04 20.93
CA GLN A 215 23.03 -11.42 21.32
C GLN A 215 24.53 -11.71 21.32
N ALA A 216 25.24 -11.26 20.28
CA ALA A 216 26.68 -11.44 20.18
C ALA A 216 27.42 -10.72 21.33
N MET A 217 27.00 -9.50 21.67
CA MET A 217 27.57 -8.75 22.80
C MET A 217 27.27 -9.41 24.15
N ALA A 218 26.04 -9.93 24.34
CA ALA A 218 25.68 -10.65 25.56
C ALA A 218 26.54 -11.92 25.72
N ASN A 219 26.72 -12.70 24.64
CA ASN A 219 27.55 -13.91 24.67
C ASN A 219 29.05 -13.60 24.93
N VAL A 220 29.55 -12.42 24.52
CA VAL A 220 30.92 -11.99 24.80
C VAL A 220 31.07 -11.54 26.26
N ALA A 221 30.03 -10.96 26.86
CA ALA A 221 30.02 -10.57 28.27
C ALA A 221 30.03 -11.76 29.24
N ASP A 222 29.49 -12.93 28.79
CA ASP A 222 29.49 -14.17 29.57
C ASP A 222 30.81 -14.98 29.46
N ILE A 223 31.76 -14.56 28.61
CA ILE A 223 33.09 -15.11 28.59
C ILE A 223 33.88 -14.40 29.71
N ASN A 224 33.65 -14.81 30.95
CA ASN A 224 34.54 -14.48 32.06
C ASN A 224 35.93 -15.08 31.76
N PHE A 225 36.93 -14.24 31.57
CA PHE A 225 38.32 -14.63 31.59
C PHE A 225 38.67 -15.01 33.02
N ASP A 226 38.34 -16.21 33.46
CA ASP A 226 38.97 -16.90 34.59
C ASP A 226 40.37 -17.36 34.14
N GLY A 227 41.28 -16.39 34.12
CA GLY A 227 42.64 -16.68 33.65
C GLY A 227 43.64 -15.69 34.23
N ALA A 228 43.66 -15.51 35.56
CA ALA A 228 44.84 -14.89 36.20
C ALA A 228 44.85 -15.24 37.70
N ASN A 229 45.31 -16.41 38.03
CA ASN A 229 46.07 -16.66 39.27
C ASN A 229 46.75 -18.02 39.18
N ALA A 230 47.97 -17.99 38.72
CA ALA A 230 49.03 -18.95 39.06
C ALA A 230 50.33 -18.20 39.19
#